data_d027ee27693843e8d930b6fb0c038fe3
#
_entry.id   d027ee27693843e8d930b6fb0c038fe3
#
_cell.length_a   1.000
_cell.length_b   1.000
_cell.length_c   1.000
_cell.angle_alpha   90.00
_cell.angle_beta   90.00
_cell.angle_gamma   90.00
#
_symmetry.space_group_name_H-M   'P 1'
#
loop_
_entity.id
_entity.type
_entity.pdbx_description
1 polymer ?
#
loop_
_entity_poly.entity_id
_entity_poly.type
_entity_poly.pdbx_seq_one_letter_code
_entity_poly.pdbx_strand_id
1 'polypeptide(L)' 'MRRVHLQVDAADLGQTFSHMREWLDREDCIPVDFDQVGDQTGAVVIEAVFDDDELAEAFRREFSTVA' A
#
# COMPACT_ATOMS: atom_id res chain seq x y z
N MET A 1 2.19 -15.43 4.57
CA MET A 1 2.21 -14.27 3.67
C MET A 1 0.84 -13.65 3.55
N ARG A 2 0.78 -12.36 3.61
CA ARG A 2 -0.46 -11.63 3.53
C ARG A 2 -0.43 -10.63 2.38
N ARG A 3 -1.45 -10.67 1.54
CA ARG A 3 -1.60 -9.76 0.42
C ARG A 3 -2.59 -8.66 0.76
N VAL A 4 -2.17 -7.43 0.53
CA VAL A 4 -2.99 -6.24 0.81
C VAL A 4 -3.27 -5.53 -0.51
N HIS A 5 -4.51 -5.20 -0.76
CA HIS A 5 -4.92 -4.41 -1.92
C HIS A 5 -5.45 -3.07 -1.45
N LEU A 6 -4.93 -2.00 -2.01
CA LEU A 6 -5.35 -0.65 -1.67
C LEU A 6 -5.73 0.09 -2.94
N GLN A 7 -6.83 0.82 -2.86
CA GLN A 7 -7.29 1.66 -3.96
C GLN A 7 -6.88 3.10 -3.67
N VAL A 8 -6.12 3.69 -4.58
CA VAL A 8 -5.57 5.03 -4.42
C VAL A 8 -6.05 5.90 -5.57
N ASP A 9 -6.43 7.12 -5.25
CA ASP A 9 -6.80 8.09 -6.27
C ASP A 9 -5.59 8.39 -7.15
N ALA A 10 -5.78 8.33 -8.47
CA ALA A 10 -4.69 8.55 -9.42
C ALA A 10 -4.03 9.92 -9.23
N ALA A 11 -4.79 10.92 -8.81
CA ALA A 11 -4.25 12.26 -8.58
C ALA A 11 -3.30 12.31 -7.39
N ASP A 12 -3.48 11.40 -6.43
CA ASP A 12 -2.66 11.36 -5.21
C ASP A 12 -1.59 10.27 -5.26
N LEU A 13 -1.43 9.59 -6.39
CA LEU A 13 -0.60 8.40 -6.49
C LEU A 13 0.85 8.67 -6.08
N GLY A 14 1.46 9.72 -6.61
CA GLY A 14 2.87 10.04 -6.29
C GLY A 14 3.06 10.35 -4.81
N GLN A 15 2.16 11.12 -4.25
CA GLN A 15 2.21 11.49 -2.84
C GLN A 15 2.00 10.26 -1.95
N THR A 16 1.08 9.40 -2.33
CA THR A 16 0.80 8.18 -1.59
C THR A 16 2.00 7.23 -1.63
N PHE A 17 2.63 7.06 -2.78
CA PHE A 17 3.83 6.24 -2.88
C PHE A 17 4.96 6.76 -1.99
N SER A 18 5.17 8.07 -1.98
CA SER A 18 6.18 8.67 -1.09
C SER A 18 5.88 8.37 0.38
N HIS A 19 4.63 8.49 0.76
CA HIS A 19 4.20 8.20 2.13
C HIS A 19 4.38 6.72 2.47
N MET A 20 4.08 5.83 1.53
CA MET A 20 4.28 4.40 1.72
C MET A 20 5.75 4.06 1.92
N ARG A 21 6.64 4.66 1.14
CA ARG A 21 8.07 4.44 1.28
C ARG A 21 8.57 4.92 2.63
N GLU A 22 8.12 6.09 3.08
CA GLU A 22 8.50 6.61 4.40
C GLU A 22 8.03 5.68 5.51
N TRP A 23 6.81 5.18 5.39
CA TRP A 23 6.26 4.26 6.38
C TRP A 23 7.07 2.97 6.45
N LEU A 24 7.40 2.40 5.29
CA LEU A 24 8.17 1.16 5.22
C LEU A 24 9.58 1.35 5.80
N ASP A 25 10.20 2.49 5.51
CA ASP A 25 11.52 2.81 6.07
C ASP A 25 11.45 2.95 7.59
N ARG A 26 10.44 3.63 8.08
CA ARG A 26 10.26 3.84 9.52
C ARG A 26 10.03 2.53 10.26
N GLU A 27 9.28 1.63 9.66
CA GLU A 27 9.00 0.32 10.25
C GLU A 27 10.09 -0.71 9.97
N ASP A 28 11.12 -0.31 9.24
CA ASP A 28 12.22 -1.19 8.85
C ASP A 28 11.70 -2.47 8.20
N CYS A 29 10.76 -2.29 7.29
CA CYS A 29 10.06 -3.40 6.65
C CYS A 29 10.21 -3.31 5.14
N ILE A 30 10.52 -4.44 4.52
CA ILE A 30 10.56 -4.56 3.07
C ILE A 30 9.47 -5.55 2.66
N PRO A 31 8.47 -5.12 1.87
CA PRO A 31 7.45 -6.06 1.43
C PRO A 31 8.03 -7.11 0.50
N VAL A 32 7.43 -8.30 0.53
CA VAL A 32 7.84 -9.40 -0.35
C VAL A 32 7.58 -9.01 -1.81
N ASP A 33 6.49 -8.30 -2.03
CA ASP A 33 6.14 -7.82 -3.36
C ASP A 33 5.37 -6.51 -3.20
N PHE A 34 5.52 -5.62 -4.16
CA PHE A 34 4.86 -4.32 -4.14
C PHE A 34 4.67 -3.87 -5.58
N ASP A 35 3.43 -3.82 -6.05
CA ASP A 35 3.16 -3.54 -7.45
C ASP A 35 1.82 -2.84 -7.65
N GLN A 36 1.70 -2.23 -8.79
CA GLN A 36 0.45 -1.65 -9.26
C GLN A 36 -0.24 -2.69 -10.12
N VAL A 37 -1.36 -3.23 -9.64
CA VAL A 37 -1.98 -4.39 -10.26
C VAL A 37 -3.30 -4.09 -10.96
N GLY A 38 -3.82 -2.88 -10.81
CA GLY A 38 -5.07 -2.54 -11.44
C GLY A 38 -5.18 -1.06 -11.69
N ASP A 39 -6.03 -0.71 -12.64
CA ASP A 39 -6.28 0.66 -13.03
C ASP A 39 -7.76 0.78 -13.34
N GLN A 40 -8.46 1.57 -12.55
CA GLN A 40 -9.86 1.89 -12.80
C GLN A 40 -9.98 3.38 -13.02
N THR A 41 -11.11 3.81 -13.54
CA THR A 41 -11.32 5.22 -13.85
C THR A 41 -11.08 6.08 -12.60
N GLY A 42 -10.00 6.86 -12.65
CA GLY A 42 -9.64 7.77 -11.57
C GLY A 42 -8.99 7.12 -10.36
N ALA A 43 -8.74 5.82 -10.39
CA ALA A 43 -8.15 5.11 -9.24
C ALA A 43 -7.18 4.04 -9.70
N VAL A 44 -6.19 3.77 -8.85
CA VAL A 44 -5.17 2.77 -9.09
C VAL A 44 -5.18 1.78 -7.93
N VAL A 45 -5.08 0.49 -8.23
CA VAL A 45 -5.02 -0.54 -7.22
C VAL A 45 -3.57 -0.96 -7.00
N ILE A 46 -3.13 -0.91 -5.75
CA ILE A 46 -1.77 -1.28 -5.37
C ILE A 46 -1.83 -2.57 -4.57
N GLU A 47 -0.98 -3.52 -4.93
CA GLU A 47 -0.85 -4.77 -4.22
C GLU A 47 0.47 -4.77 -3.47
N ALA A 48 0.41 -5.01 -2.17
CA ALA A 48 1.59 -5.19 -1.32
C ALA A 48 1.47 -6.53 -0.62
N VAL A 49 2.55 -7.30 -0.66
CA VAL A 49 2.60 -8.62 -0.02
C VAL A 49 3.61 -8.57 1.10
N PHE A 50 3.19 -8.95 2.29
CA PHE A 50 4.04 -8.99 3.47
C PHE A 50 4.13 -10.42 3.99
N ASP A 51 5.28 -10.77 4.56
CA ASP A 51 5.43 -12.07 5.21
C ASP A 51 4.97 -12.03 6.67
N ASP A 52 4.61 -10.86 7.18
CA ASP A 52 4.12 -10.65 8.54
C ASP A 52 2.70 -10.10 8.49
N ASP A 53 1.76 -10.83 9.07
CA ASP A 53 0.35 -10.45 9.08
C ASP A 53 0.11 -9.15 9.84
N GLU A 54 0.85 -8.92 10.92
CA GLU A 54 0.70 -7.69 11.70
C GLU A 54 1.11 -6.47 10.91
N LEU A 55 2.21 -6.58 10.17
CA LEU A 55 2.67 -5.49 9.32
C LEU A 55 1.69 -5.23 8.17
N ALA A 56 1.15 -6.29 7.59
CA ALA A 56 0.16 -6.16 6.54
C ALA A 56 -1.09 -5.43 7.03
N GLU A 57 -1.55 -5.79 8.22
CA GLU A 57 -2.71 -5.15 8.83
C GLU A 57 -2.44 -3.68 9.14
N ALA A 58 -1.26 -3.39 9.69
CA ALA A 58 -0.87 -2.02 10.00
C ALA A 58 -0.76 -1.17 8.73
N PHE A 59 -0.20 -1.74 7.67
CA PHE A 59 -0.07 -1.05 6.39
C PHE A 59 -1.45 -0.74 5.81
N ARG A 60 -2.34 -1.73 5.81
CA ARG A 60 -3.70 -1.56 5.32
C ARG A 60 -4.44 -0.46 6.08
N ARG A 61 -4.27 -0.46 7.41
CA ARG A 61 -4.93 0.50 8.28
C ARG A 61 -4.40 1.92 8.06
N GLU A 62 -3.10 2.04 7.85
CA GLU A 62 -2.45 3.33 7.65
C GLU A 62 -2.87 3.98 6.33
N PHE A 63 -3.01 3.20 5.28
CA PHE A 63 -3.27 3.72 3.94
C PHE A 63 -4.68 3.49 3.44
N SER A 64 -5.51 2.84 4.23
CA SER A 64 -6.91 2.66 3.87
C SER A 64 -7.65 3.96 4.14
N THR A 65 -8.15 4.58 3.09
CA THR A 65 -9.00 5.75 3.23
C THR A 65 -10.42 5.26 3.45
N VAL A 66 -10.72 4.92 4.66
CA VAL A 66 -12.10 4.62 5.02
C VAL A 66 -12.74 5.95 5.35
N ALA A 67 -13.65 6.32 4.54
CA ALA A 67 -14.45 7.47 4.84
C ALA A 67 -15.37 7.16 6.03
#